data_d0a070d89313f0ac2c3e44cc7e3f750b
#
_entry.id   d0a070d89313f0ac2c3e44cc7e3f750b
#
_cell.length_a   1.000
_cell.length_b   1.000
_cell.length_c   1.000
_cell.angle_alpha   90.00
_cell.angle_beta   90.00
_cell.angle_gamma   90.00
#
_symmetry.space_group_name_H-M   'P 1'
#
loop_
_entity.id
_entity.type
_entity.pdbx_description
1 polymer ?
#
loop_
_entity_poly.entity_id
_entity_poly.type
_entity_poly.pdbx_seq_one_letter_code
_entity_poly.pdbx_strand_id
1 'polypeptide(L)'
;YGNSDRMSASISYNIYVNTDLSEQDSRQLSKDIEDESSPEAYVVCDNRYDIAEELTQMYGGLLFLGCYIGILFLMATVLIIYYKQISEGYEDRRRFEIMMKVGMSREEVKRTIKSQILMVFFIPIAVAAIHVIVSFRIIKMIMVILSLGSNMVLFVWCTIFTVIVFCIIYALVYALTAKEYYNIVQG
;
A
#
# COMPACT_ATOMS: atom_id res chain seq x y z
N TYR A 1 -36.63 40.76 29.01
CA TYR A 1 -35.64 41.53 28.23
C TYR A 1 -35.05 40.59 27.23
N GLY A 2 -35.48 40.76 25.96
CA GLY A 2 -35.13 39.88 24.86
C GLY A 2 -33.72 40.08 24.43
N ASN A 3 -32.94 39.01 24.46
CA ASN A 3 -31.72 38.86 23.69
C ASN A 3 -32.13 38.35 22.32
N SER A 4 -32.30 39.28 21.38
CA SER A 4 -32.46 38.92 19.99
C SER A 4 -31.09 38.49 19.44
N ASP A 5 -30.79 37.19 19.52
CA ASP A 5 -29.74 36.55 18.75
C ASP A 5 -30.08 36.79 17.29
N ARG A 6 -29.47 37.85 16.72
CA ARG A 6 -29.47 38.05 15.26
C ARG A 6 -28.67 36.89 14.70
N MET A 7 -29.36 35.84 14.30
CA MET A 7 -28.81 34.88 13.36
C MET A 7 -28.40 35.66 12.12
N SER A 8 -27.11 35.95 11.99
CA SER A 8 -26.54 36.45 10.73
C SER A 8 -26.58 35.32 9.73
N ALA A 9 -27.59 35.28 8.90
CA ALA A 9 -27.64 34.38 7.77
C ALA A 9 -26.56 34.82 6.78
N SER A 10 -25.48 34.03 6.66
CA SER A 10 -24.52 34.21 5.56
C SER A 10 -25.08 33.57 4.31
N ILE A 11 -25.23 34.36 3.24
CA ILE A 11 -25.62 33.86 1.94
C ILE A 11 -24.32 33.63 1.15
N SER A 12 -24.08 32.41 0.70
CA SER A 12 -22.97 32.07 -0.18
C SER A 12 -23.44 31.78 -1.60
N TYR A 13 -22.79 32.37 -2.59
CA TYR A 13 -23.01 32.10 -4.00
C TYR A 13 -21.78 31.40 -4.56
N ASN A 14 -22.00 30.33 -5.33
CA ASN A 14 -20.95 29.66 -6.07
C ASN A 14 -21.10 29.95 -7.57
N ILE A 15 -20.09 30.58 -8.17
CA ILE A 15 -20.06 30.91 -9.58
C ILE A 15 -18.99 30.02 -10.24
N TYR A 16 -19.39 29.21 -11.22
CA TYR A 16 -18.47 28.37 -11.97
C TYR A 16 -18.20 28.99 -13.32
N VAL A 17 -16.94 29.31 -13.60
CA VAL A 17 -16.49 29.89 -14.86
C VAL A 17 -15.56 28.89 -15.55
N ASN A 18 -15.89 28.48 -16.77
CA ASN A 18 -15.01 27.62 -17.57
C ASN A 18 -14.24 28.52 -18.54
N THR A 19 -12.91 28.52 -18.41
CA THR A 19 -12.00 29.30 -19.25
C THR A 19 -10.96 28.40 -19.87
N ASP A 20 -10.57 28.66 -21.13
CA ASP A 20 -9.47 27.98 -21.83
C ASP A 20 -8.13 28.74 -21.66
N LEU A 21 -7.94 29.41 -20.54
CA LEU A 21 -6.72 30.15 -20.22
C LEU A 21 -5.57 29.20 -19.89
N SER A 22 -4.34 29.70 -20.14
CA SER A 22 -3.14 29.02 -19.67
C SER A 22 -3.10 29.00 -18.14
N GLU A 23 -2.26 28.13 -17.55
CA GLU A 23 -2.12 28.04 -16.10
C GLU A 23 -1.74 29.38 -15.46
N GLN A 24 -0.79 30.12 -16.07
CA GLN A 24 -0.31 31.41 -15.55
C GLN A 24 -1.42 32.47 -15.60
N ASP A 25 -2.12 32.58 -16.73
CA ASP A 25 -3.19 33.55 -16.89
C ASP A 25 -4.39 33.24 -15.99
N SER A 26 -4.67 31.95 -15.78
CA SER A 26 -5.73 31.49 -14.88
C SER A 26 -5.44 31.82 -13.42
N ARG A 27 -4.19 31.61 -12.97
CA ARG A 27 -3.75 31.96 -11.61
C ARG A 27 -3.74 33.50 -11.40
N GLN A 28 -3.36 34.25 -12.43
CA GLN A 28 -3.39 35.71 -12.36
C GLN A 28 -4.82 36.23 -12.27
N LEU A 29 -5.74 35.69 -13.07
CA LEU A 29 -7.16 36.07 -13.04
C LEU A 29 -7.79 35.79 -11.67
N SER A 30 -7.47 34.65 -11.05
CA SER A 30 -7.96 34.31 -9.70
C SER A 30 -7.51 35.36 -8.67
N LYS A 31 -6.26 35.76 -8.70
CA LYS A 31 -5.71 36.81 -7.81
C LYS A 31 -6.35 38.17 -8.07
N ASP A 32 -6.49 38.54 -9.32
CA ASP A 32 -7.10 39.83 -9.68
C ASP A 32 -8.56 39.92 -9.20
N ILE A 33 -9.31 38.82 -9.26
CA ILE A 33 -10.68 38.72 -8.73
C ILE A 33 -10.71 38.84 -7.20
N GLU A 34 -9.77 38.19 -6.51
CA GLU A 34 -9.68 38.27 -5.04
C GLU A 34 -9.27 39.68 -4.59
N ASP A 35 -8.29 40.29 -5.26
CA ASP A 35 -7.79 41.65 -4.94
C ASP A 35 -8.80 42.76 -5.25
N GLU A 36 -9.61 42.61 -6.30
CA GLU A 36 -10.69 43.55 -6.66
C GLU A 36 -11.98 43.34 -5.86
N SER A 37 -12.04 42.28 -5.04
CA SER A 37 -13.25 41.99 -4.26
C SER A 37 -13.47 43.04 -3.18
N SER A 38 -14.74 43.43 -3.00
CA SER A 38 -15.15 44.40 -1.99
C SER A 38 -14.81 43.88 -0.56
N PRO A 39 -14.35 44.76 0.37
CA PRO A 39 -14.12 44.38 1.76
C PRO A 39 -15.32 43.76 2.50
N GLU A 40 -16.52 43.96 1.97
CA GLU A 40 -17.78 43.48 2.52
C GLU A 40 -18.15 42.06 2.03
N ALA A 41 -17.53 41.58 0.95
CA ALA A 41 -17.76 40.27 0.36
C ALA A 41 -16.50 39.43 0.44
N TYR A 42 -16.53 38.34 1.23
CA TYR A 42 -15.44 37.36 1.23
C TYR A 42 -15.54 36.51 -0.04
N VAL A 43 -14.60 36.74 -0.97
CA VAL A 43 -14.50 36.00 -2.24
C VAL A 43 -13.34 35.05 -2.14
N VAL A 44 -13.57 33.78 -2.43
CA VAL A 44 -12.55 32.74 -2.59
C VAL A 44 -12.60 32.28 -4.03
N CYS A 45 -11.48 32.34 -4.71
CA CYS A 45 -11.38 31.96 -6.11
C CYS A 45 -10.58 30.67 -6.26
N ASP A 46 -11.28 29.53 -6.30
CA ASP A 46 -10.65 28.24 -6.50
C ASP A 46 -10.27 28.03 -7.97
N ASN A 47 -8.99 27.86 -8.23
CA ASN A 47 -8.46 27.57 -9.56
C ASN A 47 -8.23 26.08 -9.74
N ARG A 48 -8.63 25.53 -10.89
CA ARG A 48 -8.44 24.10 -11.20
C ARG A 48 -6.98 23.64 -11.11
N TYR A 49 -6.04 24.51 -11.42
CA TYR A 49 -4.59 24.19 -11.37
C TYR A 49 -4.08 24.13 -9.92
N ASP A 50 -4.55 25.05 -9.08
CA ASP A 50 -4.17 25.08 -7.66
C ASP A 50 -4.77 23.89 -6.92
N ILE A 51 -6.04 23.58 -7.18
CA ILE A 51 -6.69 22.38 -6.64
C ILE A 51 -5.98 21.10 -7.11
N ALA A 52 -5.61 21.02 -8.41
CA ALA A 52 -4.89 19.86 -8.93
C ALA A 52 -3.50 19.70 -8.31
N GLU A 53 -2.80 20.81 -8.07
CA GLU A 53 -1.50 20.81 -7.40
C GLU A 53 -1.63 20.36 -5.94
N GLU A 54 -2.57 20.92 -5.20
CA GLU A 54 -2.85 20.55 -3.80
C GLU A 54 -3.22 19.07 -3.66
N LEU A 55 -4.12 18.58 -4.52
CA LEU A 55 -4.48 17.17 -4.55
C LEU A 55 -3.28 16.27 -4.89
N THR A 56 -2.45 16.69 -5.85
CA THR A 56 -1.25 15.93 -6.24
C THR A 56 -0.25 15.85 -5.08
N GLN A 57 -0.03 16.95 -4.36
CA GLN A 57 0.83 16.98 -3.19
C GLN A 57 0.29 16.09 -2.06
N MET A 58 -1.01 16.19 -1.78
CA MET A 58 -1.67 15.38 -0.75
C MET A 58 -1.59 13.87 -1.07
N TYR A 59 -1.96 13.48 -2.28
CA TYR A 59 -1.91 12.07 -2.69
C TYR A 59 -0.48 11.57 -2.84
N GLY A 60 0.44 12.42 -3.31
CA GLY A 60 1.86 12.10 -3.38
C GLY A 60 2.46 11.85 -1.99
N GLY A 61 2.10 12.65 -1.00
CA GLY A 61 2.49 12.47 0.39
C GLY A 61 1.96 11.16 0.99
N LEU A 62 0.68 10.85 0.74
CA LEU A 62 0.08 9.59 1.18
C LEU A 62 0.73 8.38 0.51
N LEU A 63 1.04 8.46 -0.79
CA LEU A 63 1.74 7.42 -1.53
C LEU A 63 3.13 7.18 -0.96
N PHE A 64 3.89 8.27 -0.71
CA PHE A 64 5.22 8.18 -0.11
C PHE A 64 5.17 7.49 1.25
N LEU A 65 4.25 7.92 2.13
CA LEU A 65 4.08 7.33 3.45
C LEU A 65 3.69 5.84 3.36
N GLY A 66 2.77 5.50 2.46
CA GLY A 66 2.35 4.12 2.22
C GLY A 66 3.48 3.23 1.73
N CYS A 67 4.28 3.70 0.77
CA CYS A 67 5.46 2.99 0.27
C CYS A 67 6.51 2.81 1.38
N TYR A 68 6.79 3.86 2.15
CA TYR A 68 7.77 3.81 3.24
C TYR A 68 7.38 2.78 4.30
N ILE A 69 6.15 2.83 4.78
CA ILE A 69 5.62 1.86 5.76
C ILE A 69 5.61 0.45 5.15
N GLY A 70 5.20 0.31 3.90
CA GLY A 70 5.20 -0.97 3.19
C GLY A 70 6.58 -1.61 3.12
N ILE A 71 7.61 -0.83 2.80
CA ILE A 71 9.02 -1.30 2.78
C ILE A 71 9.47 -1.73 4.18
N LEU A 72 9.15 -0.96 5.22
CA LEU A 72 9.50 -1.33 6.60
C LEU A 72 8.87 -2.66 7.03
N PHE A 73 7.57 -2.83 6.76
CA PHE A 73 6.89 -4.10 7.06
C PHE A 73 7.45 -5.27 6.25
N LEU A 74 7.79 -5.04 4.98
CA LEU A 74 8.40 -6.05 4.13
C LEU A 74 9.76 -6.48 4.69
N MET A 75 10.63 -5.54 5.06
CA MET A 75 11.93 -5.84 5.68
C MET A 75 11.76 -6.62 7.00
N ALA A 76 10.86 -6.18 7.86
CA ALA A 76 10.56 -6.87 9.11
C ALA A 76 10.08 -8.31 8.85
N THR A 77 9.19 -8.51 7.91
CA THR A 77 8.68 -9.84 7.53
C THR A 77 9.79 -10.75 7.01
N VAL A 78 10.65 -10.23 6.14
CA VAL A 78 11.80 -10.97 5.60
C VAL A 78 12.74 -11.42 6.73
N LEU A 79 13.08 -10.52 7.66
CA LEU A 79 13.93 -10.84 8.81
C LEU A 79 13.30 -11.89 9.71
N ILE A 80 12.02 -11.77 10.03
CA ILE A 80 11.31 -12.74 10.87
C ILE A 80 11.32 -14.13 10.23
N ILE A 81 10.99 -14.22 8.94
CA ILE A 81 10.99 -15.51 8.21
C ILE A 81 12.40 -16.08 8.16
N TYR A 82 13.40 -15.26 7.83
CA TYR A 82 14.79 -15.69 7.73
C TYR A 82 15.30 -16.26 9.06
N TYR A 83 15.18 -15.52 10.16
CA TYR A 83 15.64 -15.98 11.46
C TYR A 83 14.88 -17.20 11.98
N LYS A 84 13.55 -17.23 11.74
CA LYS A 84 12.74 -18.39 12.10
C LYS A 84 13.23 -19.65 11.38
N GLN A 85 13.46 -19.57 10.07
CA GLN A 85 13.92 -20.71 9.27
C GLN A 85 15.31 -21.19 9.68
N ILE A 86 16.22 -20.28 9.99
CA ILE A 86 17.55 -20.64 10.50
C ILE A 86 17.42 -21.38 11.84
N SER A 87 16.65 -20.85 12.78
CA SER A 87 16.42 -21.47 14.08
C SER A 87 15.82 -22.87 13.94
N GLU A 88 14.78 -23.01 13.12
CA GLU A 88 14.16 -24.31 12.81
C GLU A 88 15.17 -25.27 12.14
N GLY A 89 16.04 -24.76 11.26
CA GLY A 89 17.07 -25.55 10.60
C GLY A 89 18.05 -26.22 11.60
N TYR A 90 18.49 -25.49 12.63
CA TYR A 90 19.35 -26.05 13.67
C TYR A 90 18.64 -27.09 14.55
N GLU A 91 17.37 -26.88 14.87
CA GLU A 91 16.56 -27.84 15.63
C GLU A 91 16.30 -29.13 14.81
N ASP A 92 15.97 -28.97 13.55
CA ASP A 92 15.62 -30.07 12.66
C ASP A 92 16.85 -30.88 12.25
N ARG A 93 18.06 -30.30 12.22
CA ARG A 93 19.30 -31.02 11.94
C ARG A 93 19.41 -32.25 12.80
N ARG A 94 19.22 -32.12 14.11
CA ARG A 94 19.32 -33.26 15.06
C ARG A 94 18.24 -34.31 14.78
N ARG A 95 17.06 -33.90 14.43
CA ARG A 95 15.94 -34.82 14.10
C ARG A 95 16.22 -35.57 12.81
N PHE A 96 16.77 -34.92 11.79
CA PHE A 96 17.12 -35.56 10.52
C PHE A 96 18.33 -36.51 10.66
N GLU A 97 19.31 -36.20 11.50
CA GLU A 97 20.38 -37.12 11.81
C GLU A 97 19.86 -38.44 12.44
N ILE A 98 18.89 -38.36 13.32
CA ILE A 98 18.24 -39.52 13.92
C ILE A 98 17.46 -40.31 12.85
N MET A 99 16.70 -39.64 12.00
CA MET A 99 15.92 -40.29 10.93
C MET A 99 16.83 -41.02 9.92
N MET A 100 17.95 -40.43 9.56
CA MET A 100 18.94 -41.10 8.70
C MET A 100 19.54 -42.36 9.38
N LYS A 101 19.76 -42.34 10.69
CA LYS A 101 20.22 -43.52 11.44
C LYS A 101 19.20 -44.65 11.50
N VAL A 102 17.92 -44.33 11.39
CA VAL A 102 16.82 -45.30 11.36
C VAL A 102 16.54 -45.83 9.95
N GLY A 103 17.25 -45.31 8.92
CA GLY A 103 17.19 -45.86 7.55
C GLY A 103 16.56 -44.95 6.52
N MET A 104 16.23 -43.68 6.87
CA MET A 104 15.71 -42.71 5.88
C MET A 104 16.85 -42.29 4.93
N SER A 105 16.56 -42.28 3.63
CA SER A 105 17.52 -41.85 2.63
C SER A 105 17.71 -40.32 2.63
N ARG A 106 18.88 -39.84 2.18
CA ARG A 106 19.15 -38.41 2.05
C ARG A 106 18.16 -37.67 1.11
N GLU A 107 17.64 -38.37 0.11
CA GLU A 107 16.67 -37.83 -0.82
C GLU A 107 15.28 -37.63 -0.18
N GLU A 108 14.86 -38.57 0.65
CA GLU A 108 13.61 -38.47 1.42
C GLU A 108 13.68 -37.32 2.43
N VAL A 109 14.82 -37.18 3.15
CA VAL A 109 15.05 -36.02 4.03
C VAL A 109 14.95 -34.72 3.24
N LYS A 110 15.63 -34.61 2.10
CA LYS A 110 15.59 -33.41 1.24
C LYS A 110 14.18 -33.09 0.74
N ARG A 111 13.40 -34.08 0.37
CA ARG A 111 12.02 -33.90 -0.08
C ARG A 111 11.11 -33.42 1.05
N THR A 112 11.29 -33.95 2.26
CA THR A 112 10.54 -33.54 3.45
C THR A 112 10.83 -32.09 3.80
N ILE A 113 12.12 -31.70 3.86
CA ILE A 113 12.56 -30.32 4.09
C ILE A 113 11.94 -29.37 3.07
N LYS A 114 12.03 -29.70 1.78
CA LYS A 114 11.46 -28.85 0.71
C LYS A 114 9.96 -28.64 0.88
N SER A 115 9.23 -29.69 1.23
CA SER A 115 7.78 -29.62 1.45
C SER A 115 7.45 -28.74 2.66
N GLN A 116 8.19 -28.87 3.74
CA GLN A 116 8.01 -28.09 4.97
C GLN A 116 8.27 -26.60 4.75
N ILE A 117 9.39 -26.24 4.12
CA ILE A 117 9.72 -24.86 3.78
C ILE A 117 8.66 -24.25 2.85
N LEU A 118 8.25 -24.99 1.80
CA LEU A 118 7.19 -24.54 0.90
C LEU A 118 5.91 -24.20 1.66
N MET A 119 5.48 -25.07 2.57
CA MET A 119 4.26 -24.84 3.35
C MET A 119 4.35 -23.57 4.18
N VAL A 120 5.47 -23.34 4.88
CA VAL A 120 5.68 -22.12 5.70
C VAL A 120 5.64 -20.85 4.86
N PHE A 121 6.14 -20.90 3.61
CA PHE A 121 6.12 -19.75 2.72
C PHE A 121 4.78 -19.54 2.01
N PHE A 122 4.08 -20.60 1.59
CA PHE A 122 2.85 -20.46 0.81
C PHE A 122 1.62 -20.13 1.67
N ILE A 123 1.55 -20.58 2.92
CA ILE A 123 0.41 -20.28 3.80
C ILE A 123 0.21 -18.77 4.00
N PRO A 124 1.23 -17.96 4.35
CA PRO A 124 1.04 -16.51 4.51
C PRO A 124 0.59 -15.83 3.23
N ILE A 125 1.09 -16.25 2.05
CA ILE A 125 0.67 -15.70 0.76
C ILE A 125 -0.80 -16.01 0.48
N ALA A 126 -1.23 -17.24 0.73
CA ALA A 126 -2.63 -17.65 0.54
C ALA A 126 -3.57 -16.85 1.46
N VAL A 127 -3.20 -16.68 2.73
CA VAL A 127 -3.96 -15.86 3.68
C VAL A 127 -4.00 -14.40 3.25
N ALA A 128 -2.87 -13.84 2.79
CA ALA A 128 -2.81 -12.47 2.28
C ALA A 128 -3.71 -12.28 1.04
N ALA A 129 -3.71 -13.24 0.11
CA ALA A 129 -4.58 -13.21 -1.06
C ALA A 129 -6.07 -13.21 -0.67
N ILE A 130 -6.46 -14.05 0.30
CA ILE A 130 -7.82 -14.07 0.82
C ILE A 130 -8.19 -12.71 1.45
N HIS A 131 -7.30 -12.12 2.26
CA HIS A 131 -7.52 -10.80 2.83
C HIS A 131 -7.71 -9.70 1.78
N VAL A 132 -6.90 -9.69 0.72
CA VAL A 132 -7.04 -8.73 -0.39
C VAL A 132 -8.40 -8.90 -1.08
N ILE A 133 -8.83 -10.14 -1.35
CA ILE A 133 -10.13 -10.42 -1.99
C ILE A 133 -11.28 -9.92 -1.10
N VAL A 134 -11.26 -10.24 0.20
CA VAL A 134 -12.30 -9.82 1.14
C VAL A 134 -12.33 -8.31 1.30
N SER A 135 -11.17 -7.68 1.39
CA SER A 135 -11.02 -6.24 1.58
C SER A 135 -11.34 -5.42 0.32
N PHE A 136 -11.41 -6.05 -0.85
CA PHE A 136 -11.60 -5.37 -2.13
C PHE A 136 -12.85 -4.47 -2.15
N ARG A 137 -13.94 -4.94 -1.53
CA ARG A 137 -15.18 -4.17 -1.42
C ARG A 137 -15.00 -2.89 -0.60
N ILE A 138 -14.28 -2.98 0.51
CA ILE A 138 -14.02 -1.86 1.42
C ILE A 138 -13.09 -0.86 0.73
N ILE A 139 -12.03 -1.34 0.10
CA ILE A 139 -11.06 -0.50 -0.64
C ILE A 139 -11.76 0.27 -1.74
N LYS A 140 -12.65 -0.39 -2.51
CA LYS A 140 -13.47 0.26 -3.53
C LYS A 140 -14.33 1.40 -2.93
N MET A 141 -14.95 1.18 -1.79
CA MET A 141 -15.78 2.20 -1.13
C MET A 141 -14.92 3.41 -0.69
N ILE A 142 -13.74 3.17 -0.13
CA ILE A 142 -12.80 4.23 0.25
C ILE A 142 -12.35 5.02 -0.99
N MET A 143 -12.05 4.36 -2.10
CA MET A 143 -11.65 5.03 -3.34
C MET A 143 -12.75 5.96 -3.89
N VAL A 144 -14.00 5.56 -3.80
CA VAL A 144 -15.14 6.41 -4.19
C VAL A 144 -15.23 7.63 -3.29
N ILE A 145 -15.08 7.47 -1.97
CA ILE A 145 -15.10 8.58 -1.00
C ILE A 145 -13.97 9.59 -1.28
N LEU A 146 -12.79 9.09 -1.65
CA LEU A 146 -11.62 9.92 -1.98
C LEU A 146 -11.67 10.48 -3.40
N SER A 147 -12.79 10.35 -4.13
CA SER A 147 -12.93 10.78 -5.53
C SER A 147 -11.94 10.14 -6.51
N LEU A 148 -11.30 9.04 -6.11
CA LEU A 148 -10.36 8.26 -6.93
C LEU A 148 -11.06 7.17 -7.76
N GLY A 149 -12.39 7.06 -7.63
CA GLY A 149 -13.21 5.98 -8.22
C GLY A 149 -13.42 6.05 -9.73
N SER A 150 -12.89 7.07 -10.43
CA SER A 150 -13.14 7.26 -11.86
C SER A 150 -12.47 6.24 -12.77
N ASN A 151 -11.42 5.54 -12.32
CA ASN A 151 -10.64 4.59 -13.13
C ASN A 151 -10.45 3.22 -12.44
N MET A 152 -11.55 2.47 -12.35
CA MET A 152 -11.55 1.13 -11.74
C MET A 152 -10.57 0.17 -12.45
N VAL A 153 -10.39 0.32 -13.76
CA VAL A 153 -9.47 -0.50 -14.57
C VAL A 153 -8.02 -0.25 -14.13
N LEU A 154 -7.64 1.00 -13.92
CA LEU A 154 -6.31 1.38 -13.44
C LEU A 154 -6.04 0.80 -12.05
N PHE A 155 -7.03 0.86 -11.15
CA PHE A 155 -6.91 0.28 -9.81
C PHE A 155 -6.64 -1.22 -9.84
N VAL A 156 -7.38 -1.97 -10.66
CA VAL A 156 -7.17 -3.41 -10.83
C VAL A 156 -5.76 -3.71 -11.36
N TRP A 157 -5.29 -2.97 -12.37
CA TRP A 157 -3.94 -3.13 -12.90
C TRP A 157 -2.85 -2.82 -11.86
N CYS A 158 -3.00 -1.75 -11.09
CA CYS A 158 -2.08 -1.42 -9.99
C CYS A 158 -2.06 -2.53 -8.92
N THR A 159 -3.22 -3.07 -8.57
CA THR A 159 -3.32 -4.18 -7.61
C THR A 159 -2.60 -5.42 -8.13
N ILE A 160 -2.85 -5.81 -9.39
CA ILE A 160 -2.16 -6.96 -10.03
C ILE A 160 -0.65 -6.74 -10.05
N PHE A 161 -0.20 -5.56 -10.46
CA PHE A 161 1.22 -5.22 -10.48
C PHE A 161 1.87 -5.34 -9.09
N THR A 162 1.22 -4.80 -8.07
CA THR A 162 1.68 -4.89 -6.69
C THR A 162 1.79 -6.33 -6.22
N VAL A 163 0.79 -7.17 -6.51
CA VAL A 163 0.82 -8.60 -6.17
C VAL A 163 1.97 -9.32 -6.86
N ILE A 164 2.23 -9.03 -8.14
CA ILE A 164 3.35 -9.61 -8.88
C ILE A 164 4.69 -9.23 -8.25
N VAL A 165 4.89 -7.94 -7.91
CA VAL A 165 6.12 -7.47 -7.25
C VAL A 165 6.33 -8.18 -5.91
N PHE A 166 5.27 -8.31 -5.10
CA PHE A 166 5.32 -9.06 -3.85
C PHE A 166 5.69 -10.54 -4.06
N CYS A 167 5.09 -11.20 -5.05
CA CYS A 167 5.41 -12.60 -5.37
C CYS A 167 6.88 -12.77 -5.77
N ILE A 168 7.44 -11.84 -6.54
CA ILE A 168 8.87 -11.88 -6.94
C ILE A 168 9.77 -11.75 -5.71
N ILE A 169 9.51 -10.75 -4.84
CA ILE A 169 10.30 -10.54 -3.63
C ILE A 169 10.22 -11.78 -2.73
N TYR A 170 9.02 -12.33 -2.56
CA TYR A 170 8.81 -13.53 -1.75
C TYR A 170 9.53 -14.75 -2.31
N ALA A 171 9.54 -14.93 -3.63
CA ALA A 171 10.28 -16.00 -4.30
C ALA A 171 11.80 -15.87 -4.10
N LEU A 172 12.34 -14.65 -4.14
CA LEU A 172 13.74 -14.38 -3.85
C LEU A 172 14.09 -14.73 -2.40
N VAL A 173 13.28 -14.29 -1.43
CA VAL A 173 13.45 -14.61 -0.02
C VAL A 173 13.41 -16.13 0.22
N TYR A 174 12.43 -16.80 -0.42
CA TYR A 174 12.33 -18.25 -0.37
C TYR A 174 13.62 -18.95 -0.88
N ALA A 175 14.11 -18.52 -2.04
CA ALA A 175 15.31 -19.13 -2.65
C ALA A 175 16.56 -18.96 -1.75
N LEU A 176 16.75 -17.76 -1.18
CA LEU A 176 17.87 -17.48 -0.27
C LEU A 176 17.75 -18.28 1.04
N THR A 177 16.57 -18.26 1.65
CA THR A 177 16.34 -18.92 2.94
C THR A 177 16.40 -20.45 2.81
N ALA A 178 15.83 -21.01 1.74
CA ALA A 178 15.89 -22.44 1.48
C ALA A 178 17.33 -22.92 1.29
N LYS A 179 18.17 -22.14 0.62
CA LYS A 179 19.60 -22.46 0.44
C LYS A 179 20.32 -22.55 1.79
N GLU A 180 20.13 -21.56 2.67
CA GLU A 180 20.78 -21.55 3.99
C GLU A 180 20.26 -22.67 4.89
N TYR A 181 18.96 -22.93 4.88
CA TYR A 181 18.39 -24.05 5.62
C TYR A 181 18.99 -25.40 5.18
N TYR A 182 19.14 -25.63 3.86
CA TYR A 182 19.79 -26.84 3.35
C TYR A 182 21.25 -26.97 3.83
N ASN A 183 22.01 -25.87 3.82
CA ASN A 183 23.38 -25.87 4.29
C ASN A 183 23.47 -26.26 5.77
N ILE A 184 22.54 -25.76 6.60
CA ILE A 184 22.52 -26.06 8.03
C ILE A 184 22.19 -27.54 8.31
N VAL A 185 21.22 -28.08 7.61
CA VAL A 185 20.73 -29.45 7.85
C VAL A 185 21.68 -30.52 7.29
N GLN A 186 22.42 -30.21 6.22
CA GLN A 186 23.35 -31.18 5.58
C GLN A 186 24.82 -31.07 6.07
N GLY A 187 25.20 -29.94 6.68
CA GLY A 187 26.54 -29.73 7.26
C GLY A 187 26.64 -30.31 8.64
#